data_300a7392db3e09791e44c7bb164cde24
#
_entry.id   300a7392db3e09791e44c7bb164cde24
#
_cell.length_a   1.000
_cell.length_b   1.000
_cell.length_c   1.000
_cell.angle_alpha   90.00
_cell.angle_beta   90.00
_cell.angle_gamma   90.00
#
_symmetry.space_group_name_H-M   'P 1'
#
loop_
_entity.id
_entity.type
_entity.pdbx_description
1 polymer ?
#
loop_
_entity_poly.entity_id
_entity_poly.type
_entity_poly.pdbx_seq_one_letter_code
_entity_poly.pdbx_strand_id
1 'polypeptide(L)'
;FQEIVVFGDFEKGHMTLLPELKGRFPNKIKHVREEDYKGCKDANELLMKHGHEDVRLAVENAEFEPVRRVKELSDVQDVDIYSLKKLDSTVNECNRLLYGGIPFGGVVLITGKPGEGKSTLASQIVGRAIETGHKVFAYSGELPNYLFKAWLDFQIAGPQHIIETTNRFGDVSRKISNQNQELINAWYRGKAFIYDSSIVDGDEKEDLCKTVQQTVLQYGIDVVLIDNLMTAIDLDAEKGTD
;
A
#
# COMPACT_ATOMS: atom_id res chain seq x y z
N PHE A 1 15.25 36.75 16.00
CA PHE A 1 14.44 37.00 14.80
C PHE A 1 13.24 36.05 14.82
N GLN A 2 12.04 36.60 14.55
CA GLN A 2 10.81 35.80 14.51
C GLN A 2 10.66 35.13 13.13
N GLU A 3 11.00 35.82 12.05
CA GLU A 3 10.93 35.34 10.67
C GLU A 3 12.11 35.90 9.88
N ILE A 4 12.54 35.15 8.84
CA ILE A 4 13.58 35.56 7.92
C ILE A 4 12.99 35.45 6.50
N VAL A 5 12.93 36.57 5.78
CA VAL A 5 12.52 36.59 4.38
C VAL A 5 13.74 36.46 3.49
N VAL A 6 13.74 35.49 2.60
CA VAL A 6 14.81 35.26 1.61
C VAL A 6 14.35 35.79 0.27
N PHE A 7 15.09 36.77 -0.25
CA PHE A 7 14.97 37.29 -1.59
C PHE A 7 16.28 36.94 -2.33
N GLY A 8 16.43 35.68 -2.65
CA GLY A 8 17.64 35.14 -3.28
C GLY A 8 17.60 35.24 -4.81
N ASP A 9 18.70 34.82 -5.43
CA ASP A 9 18.75 34.70 -6.88
C ASP A 9 17.82 33.58 -7.35
N PHE A 10 16.93 33.91 -8.28
CA PHE A 10 15.98 32.99 -8.87
C PHE A 10 16.42 32.59 -10.27
N GLU A 11 16.97 31.39 -10.41
CA GLU A 11 17.43 30.88 -11.69
C GLU A 11 16.77 29.53 -12.01
N LYS A 12 16.30 29.38 -13.24
CA LYS A 12 15.69 28.13 -13.75
C LYS A 12 14.55 27.57 -12.87
N GLY A 13 13.77 28.46 -12.25
CA GLY A 13 12.60 28.06 -11.45
C GLY A 13 12.91 27.67 -10.00
N HIS A 14 14.10 27.97 -9.47
CA HIS A 14 14.43 27.72 -8.07
C HIS A 14 15.46 28.68 -7.48
N MET A 15 15.42 28.83 -6.15
CA MET A 15 16.43 29.57 -5.38
C MET A 15 17.51 28.63 -4.88
N THR A 16 18.76 28.90 -5.19
CA THR A 16 19.91 28.03 -4.87
C THR A 16 20.19 27.95 -3.36
N LEU A 17 20.02 29.04 -2.63
CA LEU A 17 20.33 29.14 -1.18
C LEU A 17 19.20 28.65 -0.26
N LEU A 18 18.00 28.51 -0.78
CA LEU A 18 16.82 28.22 0.04
C LEU A 18 16.89 26.87 0.79
N PRO A 19 17.37 25.76 0.17
CA PRO A 19 17.50 24.47 0.87
C PRO A 19 18.50 24.51 2.04
N GLU A 20 19.62 25.20 1.87
CA GLU A 20 20.65 25.33 2.92
C GLU A 20 20.16 26.14 4.10
N LEU A 21 19.51 27.29 3.84
CA LEU A 21 18.95 28.15 4.86
C LEU A 21 17.84 27.45 5.66
N LYS A 22 17.00 26.66 5.00
CA LYS A 22 15.98 25.84 5.66
C LYS A 22 16.58 24.79 6.57
N GLY A 23 17.66 24.14 6.19
CA GLY A 23 18.40 23.22 7.03
C GLY A 23 18.91 23.86 8.33
N ARG A 24 19.31 25.12 8.26
CA ARG A 24 19.84 25.87 9.43
C ARG A 24 18.75 26.52 10.31
N PHE A 25 17.64 26.97 9.70
CA PHE A 25 16.57 27.70 10.36
C PHE A 25 15.19 27.11 10.03
N PRO A 26 14.91 25.89 10.47
CA PRO A 26 13.63 25.26 10.19
C PRO A 26 12.48 26.11 10.77
N ASN A 27 11.40 26.22 10.01
CA ASN A 27 10.17 26.95 10.37
C ASN A 27 10.29 28.50 10.54
N LYS A 28 11.38 29.10 10.07
CA LYS A 28 11.58 30.57 10.15
C LYS A 28 11.80 31.24 8.81
N ILE A 29 11.98 30.47 7.74
CA ILE A 29 12.32 30.98 6.41
C ILE A 29 11.07 31.13 5.58
N LYS A 30 10.78 32.37 5.20
CA LYS A 30 9.88 32.73 4.11
C LYS A 30 10.71 33.04 2.85
N HIS A 31 10.16 32.82 1.69
CA HIS A 31 10.78 33.19 0.43
C HIS A 31 9.81 34.03 -0.40
N VAL A 32 10.37 34.90 -1.23
CA VAL A 32 9.59 35.67 -2.19
C VAL A 32 9.07 34.73 -3.27
N ARG A 33 7.79 34.86 -3.63
CA ARG A 33 7.13 34.03 -4.62
C ARG A 33 7.67 34.30 -6.02
N GLU A 34 7.68 33.29 -6.88
CA GLU A 34 8.15 33.41 -8.27
C GLU A 34 7.43 34.53 -9.03
N GLU A 35 6.13 34.67 -8.85
CA GLU A 35 5.32 35.69 -9.49
C GLU A 35 5.71 37.12 -9.11
N ASP A 36 6.18 37.33 -7.87
CA ASP A 36 6.59 38.64 -7.37
C ASP A 36 7.97 39.07 -7.91
N TYR A 37 8.76 38.15 -8.51
CA TYR A 37 9.97 38.51 -9.25
C TYR A 37 9.70 39.22 -10.59
N LYS A 38 8.49 39.08 -11.13
CA LYS A 38 8.08 39.69 -12.42
C LYS A 38 9.08 39.45 -13.55
N GLY A 39 9.68 38.26 -13.58
CA GLY A 39 10.69 37.87 -14.57
C GLY A 39 12.09 38.43 -14.31
N CYS A 40 12.35 39.04 -13.15
CA CYS A 40 13.69 39.45 -12.71
C CYS A 40 14.38 38.28 -11.99
N LYS A 41 15.70 38.27 -11.99
CA LYS A 41 16.48 37.18 -11.35
C LYS A 41 16.74 37.42 -9.86
N ASP A 42 16.76 38.68 -9.44
CA ASP A 42 17.09 39.08 -8.08
C ASP A 42 16.36 40.40 -7.65
N ALA A 43 16.48 40.72 -6.38
CA ALA A 43 15.88 41.93 -5.81
C ALA A 43 16.41 43.23 -6.43
N ASN A 44 17.69 43.24 -6.82
CA ASN A 44 18.30 44.44 -7.43
C ASN A 44 17.73 44.69 -8.83
N GLU A 45 17.60 43.63 -9.62
CA GLU A 45 17.00 43.74 -10.96
C GLU A 45 15.53 44.16 -10.87
N LEU A 46 14.76 43.62 -9.88
CA LEU A 46 13.39 44.06 -9.61
C LEU A 46 13.33 45.55 -9.22
N LEU A 47 14.22 45.99 -8.32
CA LEU A 47 14.32 47.37 -7.92
C LEU A 47 14.59 48.32 -9.11
N MET A 48 15.53 47.94 -9.97
CA MET A 48 15.94 48.78 -11.12
C MET A 48 14.85 48.83 -12.20
N LYS A 49 14.10 47.76 -12.44
CA LYS A 49 13.08 47.71 -13.48
C LYS A 49 11.71 48.19 -13.04
N HIS A 50 11.34 47.91 -11.79
CA HIS A 50 9.96 48.12 -11.28
C HIS A 50 9.87 49.05 -10.08
N GLY A 51 11.00 49.40 -9.44
CA GLY A 51 11.04 50.36 -8.35
C GLY A 51 10.88 49.71 -6.95
N HIS A 52 11.03 50.57 -5.92
CA HIS A 52 11.09 50.13 -4.52
C HIS A 52 9.77 49.57 -4.00
N GLU A 53 8.64 50.02 -4.56
CA GLU A 53 7.32 49.59 -4.10
C GLU A 53 7.07 48.09 -4.44
N ASP A 54 7.51 47.64 -5.61
CA ASP A 54 7.39 46.25 -6.01
C ASP A 54 8.30 45.33 -5.18
N VAL A 55 9.49 45.83 -4.79
CA VAL A 55 10.36 45.07 -3.86
C VAL A 55 9.71 44.96 -2.48
N ARG A 56 9.08 46.03 -2.00
CA ARG A 56 8.36 46.04 -0.72
C ARG A 56 7.20 45.01 -0.75
N LEU A 57 6.38 45.06 -1.79
CA LEU A 57 5.27 44.12 -1.98
C LEU A 57 5.75 42.68 -2.06
N ALA A 58 6.84 42.41 -2.77
CA ALA A 58 7.41 41.07 -2.88
C ALA A 58 7.85 40.51 -1.51
N VAL A 59 8.40 41.39 -0.64
CA VAL A 59 8.76 40.97 0.73
C VAL A 59 7.53 40.76 1.61
N GLU A 60 6.50 41.63 1.49
CA GLU A 60 5.25 41.49 2.23
C GLU A 60 4.47 40.24 1.84
N ASN A 61 4.50 39.88 0.57
CA ASN A 61 3.87 38.66 0.03
C ASN A 61 4.66 37.36 0.27
N ALA A 62 5.89 37.46 0.84
CA ALA A 62 6.73 36.29 1.06
C ALA A 62 6.04 35.24 1.90
N GLU A 63 6.14 34.01 1.50
CA GLU A 63 5.46 32.86 2.10
C GLU A 63 6.40 31.75 2.53
N PHE A 64 5.95 30.90 3.43
CA PHE A 64 6.66 29.66 3.74
C PHE A 64 6.52 28.69 2.57
N GLU A 65 7.59 28.01 2.21
CA GLU A 65 7.47 26.95 1.23
C GLU A 65 6.60 25.82 1.79
N PRO A 66 5.60 25.39 1.05
CA PRO A 66 4.73 24.31 1.48
C PRO A 66 5.54 23.05 1.80
N VAL A 67 5.27 22.40 2.92
CA VAL A 67 5.88 21.10 3.25
C VAL A 67 5.44 20.08 2.20
N ARG A 68 6.40 19.52 1.47
CA ARG A 68 6.22 18.67 0.30
C ARG A 68 5.37 17.46 0.59
N ARG A 69 4.46 17.23 1.12
CA ARG A 69 3.53 16.10 1.33
C ARG A 69 2.37 16.53 2.23
N VAL A 70 2.27 17.85 2.50
CA VAL A 70 1.20 18.40 3.30
C VAL A 70 0.35 19.26 2.37
N LYS A 71 -0.95 19.05 2.41
CA LYS A 71 -1.96 19.91 1.76
C LYS A 71 -2.92 20.42 2.81
N GLU A 72 -3.50 21.55 2.58
CA GLU A 72 -4.65 21.97 3.37
C GLU A 72 -5.82 21.02 3.10
N LEU A 73 -6.60 20.76 4.12
CA LEU A 73 -7.74 19.84 3.98
C LEU A 73 -8.79 20.40 3.01
N SER A 74 -8.89 21.72 2.90
CA SER A 74 -9.72 22.44 1.93
C SER A 74 -9.36 22.15 0.47
N ASP A 75 -8.09 21.82 0.19
CA ASP A 75 -7.57 21.52 -1.14
C ASP A 75 -7.70 20.05 -1.53
N VAL A 76 -8.21 19.24 -0.61
CA VAL A 76 -8.47 17.81 -0.88
C VAL A 76 -9.79 17.70 -1.62
N GLN A 77 -9.74 17.11 -2.81
CA GLN A 77 -10.95 16.87 -3.60
C GLN A 77 -11.90 15.91 -2.88
N ASP A 78 -13.16 16.27 -2.82
CA ASP A 78 -14.21 15.39 -2.36
C ASP A 78 -14.36 14.19 -3.31
N VAL A 79 -14.38 13.00 -2.73
CA VAL A 79 -14.64 11.76 -3.44
C VAL A 79 -15.88 11.11 -2.86
N ASP A 80 -16.79 10.71 -3.73
CA ASP A 80 -17.94 9.91 -3.31
C ASP A 80 -17.48 8.51 -2.86
N ILE A 81 -17.40 8.30 -1.55
CA ILE A 81 -16.98 7.03 -0.95
C ILE A 81 -17.90 5.85 -1.29
N TYR A 82 -19.13 6.12 -1.71
CA TYR A 82 -20.08 5.07 -2.11
C TYR A 82 -19.81 4.55 -3.52
N SER A 83 -19.24 5.38 -4.38
CA SER A 83 -18.86 5.02 -5.76
C SER A 83 -17.51 4.32 -5.88
N LEU A 84 -16.71 4.27 -4.80
CA LEU A 84 -15.42 3.59 -4.81
C LEU A 84 -15.57 2.11 -5.16
N LYS A 85 -14.64 1.59 -5.97
CA LYS A 85 -14.54 0.15 -6.23
C LYS A 85 -14.23 -0.59 -4.92
N LYS A 86 -15.00 -1.63 -4.63
CA LYS A 86 -14.90 -2.39 -3.37
C LYS A 86 -14.86 -3.89 -3.65
N LEU A 87 -14.16 -4.59 -2.79
CA LEU A 87 -14.14 -6.05 -2.74
C LEU A 87 -15.16 -6.53 -1.72
N ASP A 88 -16.01 -7.47 -2.11
CA ASP A 88 -16.95 -8.15 -1.22
C ASP A 88 -16.16 -8.94 -0.13
N SER A 89 -16.44 -8.64 1.13
CA SER A 89 -15.80 -9.30 2.28
C SER A 89 -16.30 -10.72 2.54
N THR A 90 -17.28 -11.20 1.79
CA THR A 90 -18.04 -12.46 2.00
C THR A 90 -18.94 -12.49 3.25
N VAL A 91 -18.90 -11.46 4.07
CA VAL A 91 -19.72 -11.31 5.27
C VAL A 91 -20.65 -10.11 5.10
N ASN A 92 -21.96 -10.35 4.98
CA ASN A 92 -22.97 -9.32 4.71
C ASN A 92 -22.91 -8.14 5.69
N GLU A 93 -22.74 -8.42 6.99
CA GLU A 93 -22.66 -7.38 8.01
C GLU A 93 -21.40 -6.52 7.86
N CYS A 94 -20.26 -7.12 7.51
CA CYS A 94 -19.04 -6.37 7.20
C CYS A 94 -19.24 -5.48 5.96
N ASN A 95 -19.86 -6.03 4.91
CA ASN A 95 -20.16 -5.25 3.71
C ASN A 95 -21.10 -4.09 4.01
N ARG A 96 -22.12 -4.30 4.85
CA ARG A 96 -23.03 -3.24 5.27
C ARG A 96 -22.30 -2.13 6.04
N LEU A 97 -21.43 -2.49 6.99
CA LEU A 97 -20.64 -1.53 7.77
C LEU A 97 -19.60 -0.78 6.92
N LEU A 98 -19.07 -1.41 5.86
CA LEU A 98 -18.09 -0.85 4.94
C LEU A 98 -18.74 -0.23 3.68
N TYR A 99 -20.05 0.06 3.74
CA TYR A 99 -20.78 0.67 2.62
C TYR A 99 -20.64 -0.08 1.27
N GLY A 100 -20.67 -1.41 1.32
CA GLY A 100 -20.63 -2.27 0.14
C GLY A 100 -19.40 -3.16 0.02
N GLY A 101 -18.46 -3.09 0.92
CA GLY A 101 -17.27 -3.94 0.96
C GLY A 101 -15.97 -3.22 1.25
N ILE A 102 -14.86 -3.93 1.14
CA ILE A 102 -13.51 -3.44 1.40
C ILE A 102 -13.08 -2.51 0.25
N PRO A 103 -12.79 -1.22 0.49
CA PRO A 103 -12.36 -0.32 -0.57
C PRO A 103 -10.96 -0.70 -1.07
N PHE A 104 -10.75 -0.69 -2.40
CA PHE A 104 -9.41 -0.86 -2.97
C PHE A 104 -8.51 0.32 -2.61
N GLY A 105 -7.21 0.03 -2.43
CA GLY A 105 -6.22 1.01 -1.95
C GLY A 105 -6.19 1.18 -0.43
N GLY A 106 -7.03 0.44 0.30
CA GLY A 106 -7.04 0.39 1.76
C GLY A 106 -6.24 -0.77 2.33
N VAL A 107 -5.96 -0.70 3.63
CA VAL A 107 -5.39 -1.79 4.43
C VAL A 107 -6.44 -2.27 5.42
N VAL A 108 -6.65 -3.58 5.49
CA VAL A 108 -7.56 -4.21 6.43
C VAL A 108 -6.77 -5.09 7.40
N LEU A 109 -6.94 -4.85 8.69
CA LEU A 109 -6.35 -5.67 9.74
C LEU A 109 -7.44 -6.55 10.37
N ILE A 110 -7.28 -7.87 10.27
CA ILE A 110 -8.15 -8.85 10.91
C ILE A 110 -7.47 -9.32 12.20
N THR A 111 -8.08 -9.03 13.34
CA THR A 111 -7.56 -9.40 14.66
C THR A 111 -8.54 -10.30 15.39
N GLY A 112 -8.05 -11.09 16.34
CA GLY A 112 -8.86 -11.99 17.18
C GLY A 112 -7.98 -13.03 17.86
N LYS A 113 -8.55 -13.78 18.80
CA LYS A 113 -7.84 -14.84 19.52
C LYS A 113 -7.48 -16.00 18.58
N PRO A 114 -6.48 -16.83 18.94
CA PRO A 114 -6.21 -18.06 18.21
C PRO A 114 -7.47 -18.93 18.08
N GLY A 115 -7.68 -19.54 16.92
CA GLY A 115 -8.82 -20.42 16.65
C GLY A 115 -10.14 -19.71 16.28
N GLU A 116 -10.24 -18.39 16.27
CA GLU A 116 -11.46 -17.64 15.93
C GLU A 116 -11.74 -17.51 14.41
N GLY A 117 -10.97 -18.19 13.56
CA GLY A 117 -11.25 -18.26 12.13
C GLY A 117 -10.72 -17.09 11.30
N LYS A 118 -9.73 -16.31 11.78
CA LYS A 118 -9.11 -15.20 11.05
C LYS A 118 -8.60 -15.62 9.67
N SER A 119 -7.76 -16.65 9.63
CA SER A 119 -7.18 -17.17 8.37
C SER A 119 -8.25 -17.77 7.45
N THR A 120 -9.33 -18.35 8.03
CA THR A 120 -10.50 -18.82 7.28
C THR A 120 -11.21 -17.68 6.59
N LEU A 121 -11.49 -16.59 7.32
CA LEU A 121 -12.11 -15.40 6.73
C LEU A 121 -11.21 -14.76 5.68
N ALA A 122 -9.91 -14.61 5.97
CA ALA A 122 -8.95 -14.04 5.05
C ALA A 122 -8.87 -14.84 3.73
N SER A 123 -8.83 -16.18 3.82
CA SER A 123 -8.80 -17.05 2.63
C SER A 123 -10.13 -17.04 1.86
N GLN A 124 -11.29 -16.87 2.53
CA GLN A 124 -12.57 -16.66 1.84
C GLN A 124 -12.57 -15.34 1.04
N ILE A 125 -12.04 -14.26 1.62
CA ILE A 125 -11.91 -12.96 0.93
C ILE A 125 -10.98 -13.12 -0.29
N VAL A 126 -9.87 -13.86 -0.17
CA VAL A 126 -8.98 -14.20 -1.28
C VAL A 126 -9.73 -14.97 -2.38
N GLY A 127 -10.47 -16.01 -2.02
CA GLY A 127 -11.29 -16.77 -2.97
C GLY A 127 -12.29 -15.86 -3.70
N ARG A 128 -12.96 -14.98 -2.97
CA ARG A 128 -13.91 -14.02 -3.55
C ARG A 128 -13.24 -13.02 -4.48
N ALA A 129 -12.04 -12.54 -4.13
CA ALA A 129 -11.26 -11.65 -4.99
C ALA A 129 -10.95 -12.33 -6.35
N ILE A 130 -10.50 -13.59 -6.32
CA ILE A 130 -10.21 -14.36 -7.53
C ILE A 130 -11.48 -14.60 -8.36
N GLU A 131 -12.61 -14.91 -7.71
CA GLU A 131 -13.90 -15.13 -8.35
C GLU A 131 -14.37 -13.87 -9.09
N THR A 132 -14.17 -12.71 -8.50
CA THR A 132 -14.53 -11.41 -9.09
C THR A 132 -13.50 -10.87 -10.10
N GLY A 133 -12.49 -11.69 -10.45
CA GLY A 133 -11.53 -11.39 -11.50
C GLY A 133 -10.29 -10.62 -11.06
N HIS A 134 -10.08 -10.48 -9.74
CA HIS A 134 -8.89 -9.84 -9.18
C HIS A 134 -7.72 -10.82 -9.07
N LYS A 135 -6.52 -10.28 -9.20
CA LYS A 135 -5.29 -11.03 -8.98
C LYS A 135 -4.84 -10.88 -7.53
N VAL A 136 -4.45 -11.99 -6.94
CA VAL A 136 -4.10 -12.09 -5.52
C VAL A 136 -2.68 -12.60 -5.34
N PHE A 137 -1.96 -12.01 -4.40
CA PHE A 137 -0.71 -12.54 -3.85
C PHE A 137 -0.92 -12.85 -2.37
N ALA A 138 -0.48 -14.03 -1.93
CA ALA A 138 -0.57 -14.45 -0.53
C ALA A 138 0.82 -14.75 0.04
N TYR A 139 1.07 -14.28 1.25
CA TYR A 139 2.13 -14.74 2.13
C TYR A 139 1.50 -15.48 3.31
N SER A 140 1.97 -16.70 3.58
CA SER A 140 1.57 -17.47 4.74
C SER A 140 2.82 -17.84 5.58
N GLY A 141 2.95 -17.22 6.73
CA GLY A 141 4.04 -17.48 7.66
C GLY A 141 3.78 -18.62 8.65
N GLU A 142 2.51 -19.04 8.79
CA GLU A 142 2.13 -20.13 9.69
C GLU A 142 1.98 -21.47 8.97
N LEU A 143 1.46 -21.43 7.74
CA LEU A 143 1.20 -22.66 6.97
C LEU A 143 2.19 -22.80 5.82
N PRO A 144 2.81 -23.96 5.64
CA PRO A 144 3.51 -24.28 4.40
C PRO A 144 2.60 -24.11 3.18
N ASN A 145 3.17 -23.74 2.04
CA ASN A 145 2.42 -23.42 0.81
C ASN A 145 1.42 -24.51 0.39
N TYR A 146 1.77 -25.77 0.54
CA TYR A 146 0.88 -26.88 0.18
C TYR A 146 -0.32 -26.99 1.13
N LEU A 147 -0.18 -26.66 2.42
CA LEU A 147 -1.29 -26.65 3.37
C LEU A 147 -2.19 -25.42 3.16
N PHE A 148 -1.61 -24.25 2.94
CA PHE A 148 -2.38 -23.06 2.60
C PHE A 148 -3.20 -23.30 1.32
N LYS A 149 -2.58 -23.86 0.29
CA LYS A 149 -3.27 -24.23 -0.94
C LYS A 149 -4.40 -25.23 -0.70
N ALA A 150 -4.14 -26.32 0.02
CA ALA A 150 -5.15 -27.32 0.32
C ALA A 150 -6.34 -26.73 1.09
N TRP A 151 -6.07 -25.83 2.05
CA TRP A 151 -7.09 -25.10 2.79
C TRP A 151 -7.97 -24.25 1.89
N LEU A 152 -7.36 -23.49 1.00
CA LEU A 152 -8.08 -22.65 0.04
C LEU A 152 -8.86 -23.51 -0.97
N ASP A 153 -8.27 -24.59 -1.46
CA ASP A 153 -8.91 -25.54 -2.38
C ASP A 153 -10.20 -26.12 -1.81
N PHE A 154 -10.22 -26.51 -0.53
CA PHE A 154 -11.43 -27.00 0.14
C PHE A 154 -12.54 -25.95 0.23
N GLN A 155 -12.19 -24.69 0.47
CA GLN A 155 -13.16 -23.59 0.52
C GLN A 155 -13.76 -23.33 -0.87
N ILE A 156 -12.95 -23.37 -1.92
CA ILE A 156 -13.39 -23.15 -3.30
C ILE A 156 -14.23 -24.33 -3.81
N ALA A 157 -13.83 -25.56 -3.50
CA ALA A 157 -14.59 -26.75 -3.89
C ALA A 157 -16.00 -26.73 -3.26
N GLY A 158 -16.10 -26.25 -2.04
CA GLY A 158 -17.33 -26.32 -1.26
C GLY A 158 -17.66 -27.75 -0.79
N PRO A 159 -18.56 -27.89 0.19
CA PRO A 159 -18.83 -29.16 0.86
C PRO A 159 -19.37 -30.26 -0.08
N GLN A 160 -20.08 -29.88 -1.14
CA GLN A 160 -20.65 -30.83 -2.11
C GLN A 160 -19.60 -31.54 -3.00
N HIS A 161 -18.39 -31.04 -3.04
CA HIS A 161 -17.28 -31.57 -3.85
C HIS A 161 -16.15 -32.17 -3.00
N ILE A 162 -16.34 -32.27 -1.69
CA ILE A 162 -15.42 -32.90 -0.75
C ILE A 162 -15.83 -34.34 -0.56
N ILE A 163 -14.91 -35.26 -0.84
CA ILE A 163 -15.09 -36.69 -0.64
C ILE A 163 -14.53 -37.07 0.73
N GLU A 164 -15.38 -37.57 1.61
CA GLU A 164 -14.95 -38.14 2.88
C GLU A 164 -14.71 -39.64 2.74
N THR A 165 -13.59 -40.10 3.23
CA THR A 165 -13.24 -41.52 3.27
C THR A 165 -12.81 -41.90 4.69
N THR A 166 -13.36 -42.98 5.20
CA THR A 166 -13.00 -43.50 6.53
C THR A 166 -12.09 -44.71 6.35
N ASN A 167 -10.95 -44.69 7.01
CA ASN A 167 -10.05 -45.84 6.99
C ASN A 167 -10.54 -46.95 7.95
N ARG A 168 -9.86 -48.10 7.92
CA ARG A 168 -10.20 -49.26 8.78
C ARG A 168 -10.09 -48.99 10.29
N PHE A 169 -9.46 -47.91 10.70
CA PHE A 169 -9.30 -47.51 12.11
C PHE A 169 -10.30 -46.43 12.54
N GLY A 170 -11.20 -46.02 11.64
CA GLY A 170 -12.21 -44.99 11.92
C GLY A 170 -11.75 -43.58 11.63
N ASP A 171 -10.49 -43.36 11.16
CA ASP A 171 -10.03 -41.99 10.84
C ASP A 171 -10.69 -41.49 9.56
N VAL A 172 -11.20 -40.28 9.60
CA VAL A 172 -11.84 -39.62 8.47
C VAL A 172 -10.81 -38.77 7.72
N SER A 173 -10.64 -39.04 6.44
CA SER A 173 -9.87 -38.19 5.54
C SER A 173 -10.79 -37.51 4.54
N ARG A 174 -10.46 -36.24 4.20
CA ARG A 174 -11.18 -35.40 3.24
C ARG A 174 -10.30 -35.09 2.07
N LYS A 175 -10.83 -35.21 0.86
CA LYS A 175 -10.12 -34.88 -0.36
C LYS A 175 -11.05 -34.37 -1.44
N ILE A 176 -10.50 -33.64 -2.36
CA ILE A 176 -11.16 -33.21 -3.58
C ILE A 176 -10.83 -34.24 -4.68
N SER A 177 -11.77 -34.52 -5.59
CA SER A 177 -11.49 -35.40 -6.73
C SER A 177 -10.39 -34.79 -7.61
N ASN A 178 -9.59 -35.65 -8.28
CA ASN A 178 -8.52 -35.16 -9.18
C ASN A 178 -9.08 -34.21 -10.27
N GLN A 179 -10.25 -34.54 -10.81
CA GLN A 179 -10.89 -33.71 -11.82
C GLN A 179 -11.22 -32.31 -11.29
N ASN A 180 -11.80 -32.20 -10.08
CA ASN A 180 -12.12 -30.90 -9.46
C ASN A 180 -10.82 -30.16 -9.07
N GLN A 181 -9.78 -30.88 -8.66
CA GLN A 181 -8.48 -30.28 -8.38
C GLN A 181 -7.84 -29.65 -9.63
N GLU A 182 -7.97 -30.30 -10.78
CA GLU A 182 -7.50 -29.75 -12.06
C GLU A 182 -8.28 -28.50 -12.46
N LEU A 183 -9.61 -28.49 -12.25
CA LEU A 183 -10.44 -27.32 -12.50
C LEU A 183 -10.07 -26.15 -11.60
N ILE A 184 -9.84 -26.39 -10.30
CA ILE A 184 -9.40 -25.35 -9.35
C ILE A 184 -8.02 -24.81 -9.74
N ASN A 185 -7.07 -25.69 -10.11
CA ASN A 185 -5.75 -25.28 -10.57
C ASN A 185 -5.83 -24.42 -11.86
N ALA A 186 -6.69 -24.80 -12.79
CA ALA A 186 -6.92 -24.01 -14.01
C ALA A 186 -7.54 -22.63 -13.68
N TRP A 187 -8.43 -22.57 -12.69
CA TRP A 187 -9.07 -21.35 -12.24
C TRP A 187 -8.11 -20.37 -11.56
N TYR A 188 -7.11 -20.87 -10.81
CA TYR A 188 -6.04 -20.05 -10.22
C TYR A 188 -5.06 -19.49 -11.23
N ARG A 189 -4.91 -20.12 -12.39
CA ARG A 189 -3.82 -19.81 -13.32
C ARG A 189 -3.83 -18.34 -13.74
N GLY A 190 -2.72 -17.65 -13.46
CA GLY A 190 -2.53 -16.24 -13.75
C GLY A 190 -3.29 -15.26 -12.84
N LYS A 191 -3.98 -15.76 -11.79
CA LYS A 191 -4.76 -14.96 -10.86
C LYS A 191 -4.30 -15.07 -9.41
N ALA A 192 -3.78 -16.22 -8.99
CA ALA A 192 -3.36 -16.48 -7.62
C ALA A 192 -1.87 -16.81 -7.56
N PHE A 193 -1.16 -16.10 -6.71
CA PHE A 193 0.28 -16.23 -6.48
C PHE A 193 0.54 -16.39 -4.99
N ILE A 194 1.55 -17.15 -4.62
CA ILE A 194 1.94 -17.35 -3.23
C ILE A 194 3.45 -17.15 -3.09
N TYR A 195 3.85 -16.54 -1.96
CA TYR A 195 5.24 -16.45 -1.58
C TYR A 195 5.84 -17.84 -1.34
N ASP A 196 6.95 -18.15 -1.98
CA ASP A 196 7.59 -19.45 -1.82
C ASP A 196 8.69 -19.39 -0.77
N SER A 197 8.32 -19.74 0.47
CA SER A 197 9.25 -19.80 1.60
C SER A 197 10.24 -20.99 1.55
N SER A 198 10.12 -21.87 0.56
CA SER A 198 11.05 -23.00 0.38
C SER A 198 12.31 -22.64 -0.40
N ILE A 199 12.30 -21.49 -1.08
CA ILE A 199 13.47 -21.01 -1.81
C ILE A 199 14.39 -20.33 -0.79
N VAL A 200 15.57 -20.86 -0.60
CA VAL A 200 16.64 -20.26 0.19
C VAL A 200 17.69 -19.75 -0.79
N ASP A 201 17.62 -18.48 -1.14
CA ASP A 201 18.67 -17.84 -1.92
C ASP A 201 19.88 -17.54 -1.02
N GLY A 202 21.08 -17.94 -1.46
CA GLY A 202 22.30 -18.06 -0.66
C GLY A 202 22.71 -16.83 0.12
N ASP A 203 23.11 -15.72 -0.34
CA ASP A 203 23.64 -14.56 0.41
C ASP A 203 22.72 -13.32 0.45
N GLU A 204 21.63 -13.28 -0.32
CA GLU A 204 20.68 -12.19 -0.29
C GLU A 204 19.53 -12.51 0.68
N LYS A 205 19.50 -11.82 1.80
CA LYS A 205 18.35 -11.85 2.73
C LYS A 205 17.11 -11.34 1.99
N GLU A 206 16.13 -12.21 1.85
CA GLU A 206 14.86 -11.86 1.20
C GLU A 206 14.13 -10.74 1.94
N ASP A 207 13.62 -9.78 1.16
CA ASP A 207 12.80 -8.68 1.61
C ASP A 207 11.36 -8.91 1.15
N LEU A 208 10.48 -9.31 2.07
CA LEU A 208 9.07 -9.56 1.76
C LEU A 208 8.41 -8.33 1.13
N CYS A 209 8.69 -7.14 1.66
CA CYS A 209 8.15 -5.89 1.11
C CYS A 209 8.60 -5.67 -0.34
N LYS A 210 9.86 -5.95 -0.63
CA LYS A 210 10.42 -5.85 -1.98
C LYS A 210 9.81 -6.88 -2.93
N THR A 211 9.66 -8.11 -2.47
CA THR A 211 8.99 -9.19 -3.22
C THR A 211 7.53 -8.85 -3.51
N VAL A 212 6.80 -8.32 -2.53
CA VAL A 212 5.42 -7.84 -2.72
C VAL A 212 5.38 -6.72 -3.77
N GLN A 213 6.24 -5.72 -3.67
CA GLN A 213 6.29 -4.62 -4.65
C GLN A 213 6.58 -5.11 -6.06
N GLN A 214 7.57 -5.98 -6.23
CA GLN A 214 7.90 -6.57 -7.52
C GLN A 214 6.75 -7.38 -8.09
N THR A 215 6.12 -8.22 -7.26
CA THR A 215 4.98 -9.06 -7.66
C THR A 215 3.77 -8.23 -8.08
N VAL A 216 3.46 -7.17 -7.33
CA VAL A 216 2.39 -6.22 -7.66
C VAL A 216 2.64 -5.57 -9.01
N LEU A 217 3.86 -5.07 -9.26
CA LEU A 217 4.21 -4.41 -10.51
C LEU A 217 4.26 -5.37 -11.71
N GLN A 218 4.83 -6.56 -11.51
CA GLN A 218 5.05 -7.52 -12.59
C GLN A 218 3.76 -8.24 -13.02
N TYR A 219 2.95 -8.66 -12.05
CA TYR A 219 1.74 -9.46 -12.33
C TYR A 219 0.44 -8.66 -12.26
N GLY A 220 0.49 -7.41 -11.79
CA GLY A 220 -0.69 -6.56 -11.64
C GLY A 220 -1.61 -7.07 -10.51
N ILE A 221 -1.05 -7.30 -9.33
CA ILE A 221 -1.80 -7.79 -8.18
C ILE A 221 -2.72 -6.70 -7.64
N ASP A 222 -3.98 -7.03 -7.40
CA ASP A 222 -4.99 -6.15 -6.84
C ASP A 222 -5.12 -6.32 -5.31
N VAL A 223 -4.89 -7.54 -4.80
CA VAL A 223 -5.09 -7.89 -3.40
C VAL A 223 -3.88 -8.65 -2.86
N VAL A 224 -3.35 -8.20 -1.73
CA VAL A 224 -2.24 -8.85 -1.02
C VAL A 224 -2.75 -9.35 0.33
N LEU A 225 -2.57 -10.63 0.60
CA LEU A 225 -2.80 -11.25 1.90
C LEU A 225 -1.47 -11.48 2.62
N ILE A 226 -1.35 -11.02 3.85
CA ILE A 226 -0.24 -11.33 4.77
C ILE A 226 -0.81 -12.06 5.98
N ASP A 227 -0.55 -13.36 6.12
CA ASP A 227 -1.00 -14.21 7.23
C ASP A 227 0.20 -14.99 7.82
N ASN A 228 0.78 -14.56 8.97
CA ASN A 228 0.39 -13.42 9.76
C ASN A 228 1.46 -12.29 9.71
N LEU A 229 1.11 -11.12 10.29
CA LEU A 229 1.99 -9.95 10.30
C LEU A 229 3.25 -10.17 11.17
N MET A 230 3.19 -10.98 12.23
CA MET A 230 4.33 -11.23 13.12
C MET A 230 5.47 -11.91 12.36
N THR A 231 5.19 -12.99 11.64
CA THR A 231 6.19 -13.71 10.85
C THR A 231 6.71 -12.87 9.66
N ALA A 232 5.87 -12.01 9.11
CA ALA A 232 6.27 -11.09 8.04
C ALA A 232 7.26 -10.03 8.54
N ILE A 233 7.05 -9.48 9.76
CA ILE A 233 7.96 -8.50 10.37
C ILE A 233 9.29 -9.16 10.75
N ASP A 234 9.27 -10.39 11.26
CA ASP A 234 10.49 -11.12 11.63
C ASP A 234 11.42 -11.33 10.42
N LEU A 235 10.86 -11.62 9.24
CA LEU A 235 11.63 -11.71 7.99
C LEU A 235 12.35 -10.39 7.63
N ASP A 236 11.72 -9.24 7.93
CA ASP A 236 12.31 -7.93 7.66
C ASP A 236 13.22 -7.44 8.82
N ALA A 237 12.99 -7.89 10.07
CA ALA A 237 13.71 -7.44 11.27
C ALA A 237 15.09 -8.09 11.42
N GLU A 238 15.34 -9.26 10.90
CA GLU A 238 16.67 -9.92 10.91
C GLU A 238 17.76 -9.11 10.17
N LYS A 239 17.37 -8.00 9.52
CA LYS A 239 18.26 -7.08 8.79
C LYS A 239 18.84 -5.94 9.64
N GLY A 240 18.31 -5.70 10.84
CA GLY A 240 18.63 -4.53 11.67
C GLY A 240 19.74 -4.73 12.70
N THR A 241 20.44 -5.86 12.70
CA THR A 241 21.46 -6.19 13.74
C THR A 241 22.86 -6.44 13.15
N ASP A 242 23.29 -5.60 12.20
CA ASP A 242 24.72 -5.46 11.84
C ASP A 242 25.18 -4.03 12.03
#